data_bfe0d848bd4a456f8849b87e07d47d92
#
_entry.id   bfe0d848bd4a456f8849b87e07d47d92
#
_cell.length_a   1.000
_cell.length_b   1.000
_cell.length_c   1.000
_cell.angle_alpha   90.00
_cell.angle_beta   90.00
_cell.angle_gamma   90.00
#
_symmetry.space_group_name_H-M   'P 1'
#
loop_
_entity.id
_entity.type
_entity.pdbx_description
1 polymer ?
#
loop_
_entity_poly.entity_id
_entity_poly.type
_entity_poly.pdbx_seq_one_letter_code
_entity_poly.pdbx_strand_id
1 'polypeptide(L)'
;MKFDLLFEEIINDYPEDNTNTKAIFVFGRMNPPTAGHELVINHAKEIAERENRELFVFVSKTEDNNKNPLHVDEKLELLDFVFPNVKFVNEPWIRNPFDAGYWLRDHGFTNVKLVAGSDRKKDYEEKFKKYNEHEDEKLAFGYKRFKVESVGGERDPDSDDTSGISASKARKLADDGNMAGF
;
A
#
# COMPACT_ATOMS: atom_id res chain seq x y z
N MET A 1 24.19 9.00 -22.56
CA MET A 1 25.20 8.08 -22.02
C MET A 1 25.35 8.09 -20.47
N LYS A 2 24.68 8.95 -19.73
CA LYS A 2 24.69 8.95 -18.25
C LYS A 2 23.39 8.45 -17.60
N PHE A 3 22.33 8.27 -18.37
CA PHE A 3 21.05 7.76 -17.88
C PHE A 3 20.98 6.23 -17.83
N ASP A 4 21.68 5.54 -18.72
CA ASP A 4 21.69 4.07 -18.77
C ASP A 4 22.44 3.44 -17.58
N LEU A 5 23.49 4.09 -17.08
CA LEU A 5 24.25 3.60 -15.93
C LEU A 5 23.51 3.73 -14.59
N LEU A 6 22.61 4.72 -14.45
CA LEU A 6 21.78 4.88 -13.26
C LEU A 6 20.62 3.85 -13.23
N PHE A 7 20.16 3.42 -14.39
CA PHE A 7 19.15 2.37 -14.50
C PHE A 7 19.73 0.98 -14.16
N GLU A 8 20.96 0.71 -14.56
CA GLU A 8 21.64 -0.55 -14.23
C GLU A 8 22.02 -0.66 -12.75
N GLU A 9 22.36 0.45 -12.08
CA GLU A 9 22.67 0.45 -10.63
C GLU A 9 21.43 0.22 -9.77
N ILE A 10 20.26 0.71 -10.19
CA ILE A 10 19.00 0.52 -9.45
C ILE A 10 18.47 -0.91 -9.61
N ILE A 11 18.70 -1.56 -10.74
CA ILE A 11 18.29 -2.96 -10.99
C ILE A 11 19.17 -3.94 -10.20
N ASN A 12 20.43 -3.60 -9.92
CA ASN A 12 21.37 -4.49 -9.22
C ASN A 12 21.17 -4.61 -7.71
N ASP A 13 20.30 -3.79 -7.11
CA ASP A 13 20.01 -3.88 -5.66
C ASP A 13 18.89 -4.89 -5.32
N TYR A 14 18.27 -5.51 -6.34
CA TYR A 14 17.35 -6.62 -6.19
C TYR A 14 18.04 -7.91 -6.67
N PRO A 15 18.16 -8.94 -5.82
CA PRO A 15 18.83 -10.19 -6.21
C PRO A 15 18.19 -10.76 -7.48
N GLU A 16 18.98 -10.99 -8.53
CA GLU A 16 18.58 -11.52 -9.83
C GLU A 16 17.95 -12.92 -9.80
N ASP A 17 17.86 -13.56 -8.64
CA ASP A 17 17.26 -14.89 -8.46
C ASP A 17 15.98 -14.81 -7.59
N ASN A 18 15.07 -13.89 -7.92
CA ASN A 18 13.77 -13.88 -7.31
C ASN A 18 12.88 -14.97 -7.89
N THR A 19 13.08 -16.20 -7.46
CA THR A 19 12.22 -17.35 -7.78
C THR A 19 10.81 -17.18 -7.22
N ASN A 20 10.59 -16.24 -6.28
CA ASN A 20 9.29 -15.97 -5.70
C ASN A 20 8.50 -14.96 -6.53
N THR A 21 7.63 -15.45 -7.40
CA THR A 21 6.71 -14.64 -8.20
C THR A 21 5.44 -14.23 -7.47
N LYS A 22 5.40 -14.38 -6.14
CA LYS A 22 4.23 -14.10 -5.30
C LYS A 22 4.46 -12.83 -4.48
N ALA A 23 3.61 -11.84 -4.68
CA ALA A 23 3.59 -10.64 -3.85
C ALA A 23 2.26 -10.45 -3.14
N ILE A 24 2.30 -9.72 -2.05
CA ILE A 24 1.15 -9.12 -1.39
C ILE A 24 1.46 -7.65 -1.12
N PHE A 25 0.50 -6.78 -1.34
CA PHE A 25 0.74 -5.37 -1.14
C PHE A 25 -0.41 -4.66 -0.45
N VAL A 26 -0.07 -3.55 0.17
CA VAL A 26 -0.97 -2.56 0.75
C VAL A 26 -0.71 -1.24 0.07
N PHE A 27 -1.75 -0.48 -0.22
CA PHE A 27 -1.67 0.90 -0.66
C PHE A 27 -2.50 1.79 0.25
N GLY A 28 -1.91 2.83 0.81
CA GLY A 28 -2.61 3.73 1.72
C GLY A 28 -2.11 5.16 1.68
N ARG A 29 -2.98 6.11 2.09
CA ARG A 29 -2.58 7.51 2.28
C ARG A 29 -1.73 7.70 3.52
N MET A 30 -2.08 7.02 4.61
CA MET A 30 -1.33 7.00 5.88
C MET A 30 -0.92 8.41 6.36
N ASN A 31 -1.87 9.33 6.37
CA ASN A 31 -1.60 10.74 6.66
C ASN A 31 -2.54 11.28 7.75
N PRO A 32 -2.23 11.06 9.04
CA PRO A 32 -1.16 10.19 9.55
C PRO A 32 -1.47 8.68 9.48
N PRO A 33 -0.51 7.79 9.78
CA PRO A 33 -0.79 6.39 10.08
C PRO A 33 -1.76 6.27 11.26
N THR A 34 -2.64 5.27 11.23
CA THR A 34 -3.66 5.02 12.27
C THR A 34 -3.77 3.53 12.57
N ALA A 35 -4.41 3.17 13.67
CA ALA A 35 -4.69 1.77 14.02
C ALA A 35 -5.37 0.97 12.89
N GLY A 36 -6.22 1.63 12.08
CA GLY A 36 -6.80 0.99 10.90
C GLY A 36 -5.77 0.64 9.81
N HIS A 37 -4.72 1.44 9.63
CA HIS A 37 -3.61 1.10 8.74
C HIS A 37 -2.75 -0.01 9.32
N GLU A 38 -2.51 0.01 10.63
CA GLU A 38 -1.81 -1.05 11.35
C GLU A 38 -2.51 -2.40 11.18
N LEU A 39 -3.82 -2.44 11.35
CA LEU A 39 -4.62 -3.64 11.15
C LEU A 39 -4.46 -4.21 9.74
N VAL A 40 -4.48 -3.37 8.70
CA VAL A 40 -4.31 -3.78 7.29
C VAL A 40 -2.89 -4.31 7.04
N ILE A 41 -1.87 -3.62 7.55
CA ILE A 41 -0.47 -4.02 7.37
C ILE A 41 -0.17 -5.34 8.10
N ASN A 42 -0.62 -5.48 9.34
CA ASN A 42 -0.42 -6.71 10.12
C ASN A 42 -1.13 -7.91 9.46
N HIS A 43 -2.34 -7.72 8.97
CA HIS A 43 -3.04 -8.78 8.23
C HIS A 43 -2.32 -9.17 6.93
N ALA A 44 -1.78 -8.19 6.20
CA ALA A 44 -0.97 -8.46 5.01
C ALA A 44 0.30 -9.24 5.37
N LYS A 45 0.94 -8.91 6.50
CA LYS A 45 2.12 -9.59 7.02
C LYS A 45 1.84 -11.05 7.37
N GLU A 46 0.75 -11.32 8.08
CA GLU A 46 0.31 -12.69 8.40
C GLU A 46 0.07 -13.53 7.13
N ILE A 47 -0.55 -12.96 6.10
CA ILE A 47 -0.76 -13.65 4.83
C ILE A 47 0.57 -13.85 4.11
N ALA A 48 1.46 -12.87 4.12
CA ALA A 48 2.77 -12.94 3.50
C ALA A 48 3.58 -14.11 4.07
N GLU A 49 3.65 -14.20 5.38
CA GLU A 49 4.35 -15.28 6.10
C GLU A 49 3.72 -16.65 5.81
N ARG A 50 2.41 -16.77 5.95
CA ARG A 50 1.68 -18.02 5.73
C ARG A 50 1.80 -18.57 4.31
N GLU A 51 1.81 -17.69 3.30
CA GLU A 51 1.77 -18.07 1.89
C GLU A 51 3.12 -17.92 1.18
N ASN A 52 4.18 -17.58 1.92
CA ASN A 52 5.51 -17.29 1.38
C ASN A 52 5.44 -16.26 0.22
N ARG A 53 4.94 -15.05 0.54
CA ARG A 53 4.84 -13.91 -0.37
C ARG A 53 5.75 -12.78 0.08
N GLU A 54 6.25 -12.02 -0.85
CA GLU A 54 6.90 -10.75 -0.53
C GLU A 54 5.85 -9.69 -0.20
N LEU A 55 6.05 -8.97 0.91
CA LEU A 55 5.17 -7.89 1.34
C LEU A 55 5.75 -6.54 0.92
N PHE A 56 4.92 -5.75 0.25
CA PHE A 56 5.21 -4.36 -0.12
C PHE A 56 4.13 -3.42 0.41
N VAL A 57 4.53 -2.30 0.97
CA VAL A 57 3.62 -1.25 1.39
C VAL A 57 3.92 0.02 0.59
N PHE A 58 2.94 0.49 -0.14
CA PHE A 58 3.02 1.69 -0.97
C PHE A 58 2.26 2.83 -0.29
N VAL A 59 2.91 3.99 -0.21
CA VAL A 59 2.36 5.19 0.43
C VAL A 59 2.00 6.24 -0.61
N SER A 60 0.80 6.78 -0.53
CA SER A 60 0.35 7.85 -1.43
C SER A 60 1.23 9.09 -1.28
N LYS A 61 1.57 9.70 -2.42
CA LYS A 61 2.30 10.98 -2.51
C LYS A 61 1.40 12.20 -2.39
N THR A 62 0.10 12.01 -2.18
CA THR A 62 -0.83 13.12 -2.05
C THR A 62 -0.52 13.96 -0.82
N GLU A 63 -0.31 15.24 -1.03
CA GLU A 63 -0.04 16.26 -0.02
C GLU A 63 -1.03 17.41 -0.22
N ASP A 64 -1.63 17.88 0.86
CA ASP A 64 -2.43 19.09 0.92
C ASP A 64 -2.54 19.55 2.38
N ASN A 65 -2.71 20.85 2.60
CA ASN A 65 -2.69 21.44 3.94
C ASN A 65 -3.82 20.99 4.86
N ASN A 66 -4.88 20.39 4.31
CA ASN A 66 -6.08 20.06 5.10
C ASN A 66 -6.23 18.56 5.38
N LYS A 67 -6.05 17.73 4.33
CA LYS A 67 -6.35 16.29 4.42
C LYS A 67 -5.10 15.42 4.42
N ASN A 68 -3.97 15.94 3.94
CA ASN A 68 -2.72 15.21 3.84
C ASN A 68 -1.54 16.12 4.22
N PRO A 69 -1.47 16.60 5.48
CA PRO A 69 -0.49 17.60 5.92
C PRO A 69 0.95 17.07 6.01
N LEU A 70 1.14 15.75 6.16
CA LEU A 70 2.48 15.17 6.25
C LEU A 70 3.09 14.96 4.88
N HIS A 71 4.35 15.34 4.71
CA HIS A 71 5.17 14.99 3.56
C HIS A 71 5.46 13.48 3.53
N VAL A 72 5.78 12.97 2.35
CA VAL A 72 6.01 11.53 2.18
C VAL A 72 7.15 11.01 3.07
N ASP A 73 8.20 11.80 3.23
CA ASP A 73 9.36 11.41 4.05
C ASP A 73 8.99 11.32 5.53
N GLU A 74 8.22 12.27 6.06
CA GLU A 74 7.68 12.23 7.43
C GLU A 74 6.78 11.01 7.66
N LYS A 75 5.94 10.67 6.67
CA LYS A 75 5.12 9.45 6.73
C LYS A 75 5.96 8.20 6.80
N LEU A 76 7.02 8.12 5.99
CA LEU A 76 7.91 6.97 5.95
C LEU A 76 8.71 6.82 7.25
N GLU A 77 9.22 7.91 7.82
CA GLU A 77 9.89 7.88 9.12
C GLU A 77 8.98 7.33 10.22
N LEU A 78 7.71 7.78 10.27
CA LEU A 78 6.74 7.27 11.23
C LEU A 78 6.43 5.79 11.00
N LEU A 79 6.28 5.38 9.75
CA LEU A 79 5.96 4.01 9.39
C LEU A 79 7.14 3.06 9.66
N ASP A 80 8.36 3.46 9.36
CA ASP A 80 9.58 2.68 9.67
C ASP A 80 9.75 2.50 11.18
N PHE A 81 9.40 3.52 11.96
CA PHE A 81 9.41 3.43 13.43
C PHE A 81 8.37 2.42 13.95
N VAL A 82 7.16 2.44 13.40
CA VAL A 82 6.06 1.55 13.83
C VAL A 82 6.22 0.14 13.28
N PHE A 83 6.76 -0.01 12.06
CA PHE A 83 6.88 -1.28 11.34
C PHE A 83 8.33 -1.52 10.85
N PRO A 84 9.30 -1.73 11.73
CA PRO A 84 10.73 -1.77 11.39
C PRO A 84 11.13 -2.90 10.43
N ASN A 85 10.26 -3.86 10.17
CA ASN A 85 10.53 -5.01 9.29
C ASN A 85 9.60 -5.05 8.06
N VAL A 86 9.00 -3.93 7.71
CA VAL A 86 8.13 -3.80 6.54
C VAL A 86 8.83 -3.01 5.45
N LYS A 87 8.76 -3.50 4.21
CA LYS A 87 9.36 -2.85 3.05
C LYS A 87 8.40 -1.78 2.50
N PHE A 88 8.73 -0.52 2.74
CA PHE A 88 8.00 0.62 2.17
C PHE A 88 8.62 1.02 0.83
N VAL A 89 7.78 1.07 -0.21
CA VAL A 89 8.22 1.45 -1.56
C VAL A 89 7.94 2.94 -1.78
N ASN A 90 9.02 3.71 -2.03
CA ASN A 90 8.97 5.17 -2.22
C ASN A 90 9.33 5.59 -3.64
N GLU A 91 8.61 5.08 -4.63
CA GLU A 91 8.80 5.47 -6.03
C GLU A 91 8.00 6.75 -6.35
N PRO A 92 8.64 7.80 -6.93
CA PRO A 92 7.98 9.11 -7.15
C PRO A 92 6.75 9.05 -8.06
N TRP A 93 6.70 8.09 -8.97
CA TRP A 93 5.62 7.95 -9.94
C TRP A 93 4.42 7.15 -9.41
N ILE A 94 4.56 6.42 -8.29
CA ILE A 94 3.47 5.63 -7.70
C ILE A 94 2.54 6.56 -6.91
N ARG A 95 1.36 6.82 -7.44
CA ARG A 95 0.36 7.75 -6.88
C ARG A 95 -0.92 7.08 -6.43
N ASN A 96 -1.19 5.88 -6.94
CA ASN A 96 -2.42 5.13 -6.70
C ASN A 96 -2.14 3.62 -6.70
N PRO A 97 -3.08 2.77 -6.26
CA PRO A 97 -2.85 1.33 -6.19
C PRO A 97 -2.63 0.65 -7.54
N PHE A 98 -3.05 1.27 -8.65
CA PHE A 98 -2.81 0.71 -9.99
C PHE A 98 -1.37 0.93 -10.42
N ASP A 99 -0.78 2.08 -10.08
CA ASP A 99 0.66 2.32 -10.30
C ASP A 99 1.49 1.30 -9.53
N ALA A 100 1.10 0.97 -8.29
CA ALA A 100 1.73 -0.11 -7.51
C ALA A 100 1.57 -1.48 -8.20
N GLY A 101 0.41 -1.72 -8.84
CA GLY A 101 0.21 -2.90 -9.68
C GLY A 101 1.19 -2.97 -10.85
N TYR A 102 1.41 -1.88 -11.57
CA TYR A 102 2.41 -1.82 -12.64
C TYR A 102 3.83 -2.04 -12.11
N TRP A 103 4.16 -1.43 -10.99
CA TRP A 103 5.46 -1.64 -10.35
C TRP A 103 5.70 -3.13 -10.06
N LEU A 104 4.74 -3.82 -9.45
CA LEU A 104 4.84 -5.25 -9.17
C LEU A 104 4.97 -6.10 -10.44
N ARG A 105 4.20 -5.78 -11.49
CA ARG A 105 4.34 -6.44 -12.80
C ARG A 105 5.75 -6.29 -13.36
N ASP A 106 6.27 -5.09 -13.35
CA ASP A 106 7.58 -4.76 -13.93
C ASP A 106 8.74 -5.39 -13.12
N HIS A 107 8.47 -5.75 -11.84
CA HIS A 107 9.38 -6.53 -11.00
C HIS A 107 9.14 -8.05 -11.07
N GLY A 108 8.37 -8.54 -12.05
CA GLY A 108 8.20 -9.97 -12.34
C GLY A 108 7.20 -10.72 -11.45
N PHE A 109 6.44 -10.03 -10.62
CA PHE A 109 5.39 -10.68 -9.83
C PHE A 109 4.19 -11.04 -10.68
N THR A 110 3.79 -12.32 -10.63
CA THR A 110 2.68 -12.85 -11.43
C THR A 110 1.49 -13.34 -10.60
N ASN A 111 1.68 -13.51 -9.29
CA ASN A 111 0.65 -13.94 -8.35
C ASN A 111 0.54 -12.90 -7.23
N VAL A 112 -0.38 -11.97 -7.40
CA VAL A 112 -0.44 -10.77 -6.58
C VAL A 112 -1.71 -10.74 -5.73
N LYS A 113 -1.58 -10.32 -4.48
CA LYS A 113 -2.69 -10.00 -3.59
C LYS A 113 -2.64 -8.53 -3.17
N LEU A 114 -3.79 -7.89 -3.10
CA LEU A 114 -3.98 -6.59 -2.48
C LEU A 114 -4.73 -6.77 -1.16
N VAL A 115 -4.22 -6.20 -0.08
CA VAL A 115 -4.97 -6.11 1.18
C VAL A 115 -5.51 -4.69 1.35
N ALA A 116 -6.80 -4.59 1.60
CA ALA A 116 -7.48 -3.31 1.76
C ALA A 116 -8.55 -3.39 2.86
N GLY A 117 -9.08 -2.24 3.26
CA GLY A 117 -10.28 -2.20 4.09
C GLY A 117 -11.49 -2.81 3.36
N SER A 118 -12.41 -3.36 4.13
CA SER A 118 -13.62 -4.03 3.58
C SER A 118 -14.45 -3.11 2.66
N ASP A 119 -14.48 -1.82 2.95
CA ASP A 119 -15.16 -0.77 2.16
C ASP A 119 -14.62 -0.62 0.73
N ARG A 120 -13.38 -1.03 0.47
CA ARG A 120 -12.70 -0.89 -0.81
C ARG A 120 -12.61 -2.19 -1.61
N LYS A 121 -12.89 -3.33 -1.01
CA LYS A 121 -12.66 -4.64 -1.61
C LYS A 121 -13.32 -4.77 -2.98
N LYS A 122 -14.63 -4.54 -3.06
CA LYS A 122 -15.40 -4.71 -4.30
C LYS A 122 -14.92 -3.78 -5.41
N ASP A 123 -14.68 -2.50 -5.08
CA ASP A 123 -14.18 -1.51 -6.04
C ASP A 123 -12.81 -1.92 -6.62
N TYR A 124 -11.91 -2.42 -5.77
CA TYR A 124 -10.60 -2.89 -6.23
C TYR A 124 -10.69 -4.19 -7.03
N GLU A 125 -11.52 -5.15 -6.64
CA GLU A 125 -11.72 -6.39 -7.41
C GLU A 125 -12.19 -6.08 -8.84
N GLU A 126 -13.18 -5.21 -9.01
CA GLU A 126 -13.72 -4.84 -10.31
C GLU A 126 -12.67 -4.09 -11.17
N LYS A 127 -12.01 -3.09 -10.60
CA LYS A 127 -11.04 -2.27 -11.32
C LYS A 127 -9.78 -3.05 -11.68
N PHE A 128 -9.20 -3.80 -10.74
CA PHE A 128 -8.01 -4.60 -11.02
C PHE A 128 -8.27 -5.70 -12.03
N LYS A 129 -9.46 -6.32 -12.00
CA LYS A 129 -9.86 -7.27 -13.04
C LYS A 129 -9.84 -6.63 -14.42
N LYS A 130 -10.43 -5.43 -14.56
CA LYS A 130 -10.44 -4.69 -15.83
C LYS A 130 -9.02 -4.38 -16.34
N TYR A 131 -8.12 -3.97 -15.45
CA TYR A 131 -6.72 -3.71 -15.83
C TYR A 131 -5.95 -5.01 -16.11
N ASN A 132 -6.24 -6.09 -15.39
CA ASN A 132 -5.56 -7.36 -15.62
C ASN A 132 -5.93 -8.01 -16.97
N GLU A 133 -7.16 -7.82 -17.43
CA GLU A 133 -7.73 -8.36 -18.67
C GLU A 133 -7.76 -7.30 -19.80
N HIS A 134 -6.94 -6.25 -19.71
CA HIS A 134 -6.95 -5.17 -20.69
C HIS A 134 -6.49 -5.67 -22.06
N GLU A 135 -7.19 -5.25 -23.14
CA GLU A 135 -6.90 -5.66 -24.52
C GLU A 135 -5.50 -5.23 -24.99
N ASP A 136 -5.05 -4.05 -24.58
CA ASP A 136 -3.68 -3.57 -24.80
C ASP A 136 -2.74 -4.19 -23.76
N GLU A 137 -1.85 -5.07 -24.22
CA GLU A 137 -0.86 -5.75 -23.37
C GLU A 137 0.04 -4.78 -22.59
N LYS A 138 0.29 -3.58 -23.11
CA LYS A 138 1.09 -2.55 -22.42
C LYS A 138 0.36 -1.98 -21.20
N LEU A 139 -0.96 -1.97 -21.25
CA LEU A 139 -1.83 -1.49 -20.17
C LEU A 139 -2.36 -2.62 -19.28
N ALA A 140 -2.18 -3.87 -19.68
CA ALA A 140 -2.55 -5.02 -18.89
C ALA A 140 -1.53 -5.28 -17.77
N PHE A 141 -2.00 -5.69 -16.59
CA PHE A 141 -1.11 -6.24 -15.56
C PHE A 141 -0.58 -7.62 -15.94
N GLY A 142 -1.40 -8.44 -16.60
CA GLY A 142 -1.03 -9.78 -17.04
C GLY A 142 -0.74 -10.75 -15.88
N TYR A 143 -1.29 -10.50 -14.70
CA TYR A 143 -1.13 -11.40 -13.56
C TYR A 143 -1.79 -12.74 -13.83
N LYS A 144 -1.09 -13.83 -13.54
CA LYS A 144 -1.63 -15.20 -13.57
C LYS A 144 -2.71 -15.38 -12.49
N ARG A 145 -2.57 -14.70 -11.36
CA ARG A 145 -3.53 -14.68 -10.25
C ARG A 145 -3.52 -13.31 -9.58
N PHE A 146 -4.71 -12.76 -9.41
CA PHE A 146 -4.93 -11.55 -8.61
C PHE A 146 -6.09 -11.79 -7.64
N LYS A 147 -5.96 -11.32 -6.41
CA LYS A 147 -7.02 -11.39 -5.40
C LYS A 147 -6.96 -10.18 -4.47
N VAL A 148 -8.12 -9.69 -4.08
CA VAL A 148 -8.24 -8.68 -3.01
C VAL A 148 -8.66 -9.39 -1.73
N GLU A 149 -7.83 -9.28 -0.70
CA GLU A 149 -8.17 -9.67 0.67
C GLU A 149 -8.62 -8.44 1.44
N SER A 150 -9.58 -8.60 2.31
CA SER A 150 -10.07 -7.49 3.15
C SER A 150 -9.93 -7.82 4.62
N VAL A 151 -9.67 -6.78 5.39
CA VAL A 151 -9.59 -6.85 6.84
C VAL A 151 -10.47 -5.77 7.47
N GLY A 152 -10.98 -6.05 8.66
CA GLY A 152 -11.96 -5.21 9.35
C GLY A 152 -13.39 -5.54 8.95
N GLY A 153 -14.33 -5.31 9.89
CA GLY A 153 -15.77 -5.34 9.64
C GLY A 153 -16.23 -4.14 8.81
N GLU A 154 -17.51 -4.03 8.53
CA GLU A 154 -18.11 -2.78 8.05
C GLU A 154 -17.75 -1.69 9.08
N ARG A 155 -17.04 -0.66 8.60
CA ARG A 155 -16.67 0.46 9.47
C ARG A 155 -17.93 1.23 9.80
N ASP A 156 -18.26 1.24 11.07
CA ASP A 156 -19.14 2.26 11.62
C ASP A 156 -18.29 3.53 11.86
N PRO A 157 -18.44 4.57 11.04
CA PRO A 157 -17.67 5.80 11.20
C PRO A 157 -17.97 6.55 12.51
N ASP A 158 -19.04 6.19 13.18
CA ASP A 158 -19.49 6.79 14.43
C ASP A 158 -19.13 5.92 15.67
N SER A 159 -18.48 4.78 15.48
CA SER A 159 -18.05 3.94 16.60
C SER A 159 -16.86 4.58 17.32
N ASP A 160 -16.96 4.64 18.65
CA ASP A 160 -15.87 5.10 19.53
C ASP A 160 -14.77 4.04 19.73
N ASP A 161 -14.91 2.89 19.10
CA ASP A 161 -13.93 1.82 19.10
C ASP A 161 -12.68 2.19 18.27
N THR A 162 -11.54 1.59 18.59
CA THR A 162 -10.27 1.77 17.87
C THR A 162 -10.41 1.48 16.38
N SER A 163 -11.36 0.64 15.98
CA SER A 163 -11.75 0.40 14.60
C SER A 163 -12.33 1.63 13.88
N GLY A 164 -12.86 2.61 14.64
CA GLY A 164 -13.46 3.86 14.15
C GLY A 164 -12.48 5.03 14.02
N ILE A 165 -11.22 4.90 14.48
CA ILE A 165 -10.22 5.97 14.36
C ILE A 165 -9.74 6.08 12.93
N SER A 166 -10.31 7.05 12.20
CA SER A 166 -9.85 7.42 10.86
C SER A 166 -8.75 8.49 10.93
N ALA A 167 -7.93 8.59 9.89
CA ALA A 167 -6.95 9.67 9.79
C ALA A 167 -7.59 11.07 9.87
N SER A 168 -8.84 11.21 9.46
CA SER A 168 -9.61 12.46 9.58
C SER A 168 -9.95 12.79 11.04
N LYS A 169 -10.32 11.78 11.85
CA LYS A 169 -10.57 11.95 13.30
C LYS A 169 -9.28 12.28 14.03
N ALA A 170 -8.18 11.60 13.71
CA ALA A 170 -6.87 11.87 14.29
C ALA A 170 -6.40 13.31 14.02
N ARG A 171 -6.51 13.80 12.79
CA ARG A 171 -6.18 15.21 12.45
C ARG A 171 -7.03 16.20 13.23
N LYS A 172 -8.34 15.97 13.32
CA LYS A 172 -9.24 16.85 14.08
C LYS A 172 -8.87 16.91 15.55
N LEU A 173 -8.53 15.77 16.17
CA LEU A 173 -8.08 15.74 17.56
C LEU A 173 -6.77 16.51 17.77
N ALA A 174 -5.85 16.43 16.81
CA ALA A 174 -4.61 17.20 16.82
C ALA A 174 -4.87 18.71 16.68
N ASP A 175 -5.73 19.12 15.75
CA ASP A 175 -6.11 20.53 15.53
C ASP A 175 -6.81 21.12 16.76
N ASP A 176 -7.64 20.32 17.44
CA ASP A 176 -8.34 20.70 18.67
C ASP A 176 -7.42 20.66 19.90
N GLY A 177 -6.15 20.27 19.79
CA GLY A 177 -5.19 20.12 20.88
C GLY A 177 -5.57 19.02 21.90
N ASN A 178 -6.44 18.09 21.52
CA ASN A 178 -6.92 17.02 22.39
C ASN A 178 -5.98 15.81 22.36
N MET A 179 -4.89 15.89 23.12
CA MET A 179 -3.89 14.82 23.23
C MET A 179 -4.42 13.54 23.91
N ALA A 180 -5.50 13.63 24.69
CA ALA A 180 -6.07 12.47 25.39
C ALA A 180 -6.95 11.59 24.47
N GLY A 181 -7.37 12.11 23.32
CA GLY A 181 -8.16 11.37 22.32
C GLY A 181 -7.33 10.73 21.21
N PHE A 182 -6.00 10.85 21.31
CA PHE A 182 -5.03 10.28 20.35
C PHE A 182 -4.61 8.86 20.80
#